data_567b64fc9b918c7f8bc4959448845a46
#
_entry.id   567b64fc9b918c7f8bc4959448845a46
#
_cell.length_a   1.000
_cell.length_b   1.000
_cell.length_c   1.000
_cell.angle_alpha   90.00
_cell.angle_beta   90.00
_cell.angle_gamma   90.00
#
_symmetry.space_group_name_H-M   'P 1'
#
loop_
_entity.id
_entity.type
_entity.pdbx_description
1 polymer ?
#
loop_
_entity_poly.entity_id
_entity_poly.type
_entity_poly.pdbx_seq_one_letter_code
_entity_poly.pdbx_strand_id
1 'polypeptide(L)' 'MIKLKILNMKNFLKVVNQCVGRIIVVSPDGKRTDINGRTAIQHRLQKEYLENGKCLPLTLEFDYPTDYFA' A
#
# COMPACT_ATOMS: atom_id res chain seq x y z
N MET A 1 -5.25 11.03 -4.57
CA MET A 1 -5.28 9.63 -5.03
C MET A 1 -4.13 9.39 -5.99
N ILE A 2 -3.30 8.37 -5.70
CA ILE A 2 -2.07 8.13 -6.44
C ILE A 2 -2.06 6.68 -6.90
N LYS A 3 -1.70 6.46 -8.17
CA LYS A 3 -1.54 5.10 -8.71
C LYS A 3 -0.06 4.79 -8.78
N LEU A 4 0.35 3.74 -8.07
CA LEU A 4 1.74 3.28 -8.03
C LEU A 4 1.82 1.83 -8.47
N LYS A 5 2.93 1.47 -9.11
CA LYS A 5 3.27 0.09 -9.39
C LYS A 5 4.34 -0.32 -8.38
N ILE A 6 4.00 -1.22 -7.48
CA ILE A 6 4.91 -1.64 -6.41
C ILE A 6 5.87 -2.69 -6.96
N LEU A 7 7.14 -2.33 -7.06
CA LEU A 7 8.19 -3.22 -7.55
C LEU A 7 9.03 -3.81 -6.42
N ASN A 8 8.95 -3.22 -5.22
CA ASN A 8 9.63 -3.73 -4.03
C ASN A 8 8.65 -3.62 -2.86
N MET A 9 7.86 -4.67 -2.68
CA MET A 9 6.81 -4.70 -1.66
C MET A 9 7.37 -4.57 -0.25
N LYS A 10 8.49 -5.23 0.04
CA LYS A 10 9.10 -5.18 1.38
C LYS A 10 9.44 -3.75 1.77
N ASN A 11 10.06 -3.00 0.87
CA ASN A 11 10.41 -1.60 1.12
C ASN A 11 9.18 -0.72 1.21
N PHE A 12 8.19 -0.96 0.35
CA PHE A 12 6.92 -0.23 0.38
C PHE A 12 6.23 -0.36 1.74
N LEU A 13 6.12 -1.59 2.27
CA LEU A 13 5.47 -1.83 3.55
C LEU A 13 6.27 -1.25 4.73
N LYS A 14 7.60 -1.23 4.62
CA LYS A 14 8.44 -0.59 5.62
C LYS A 14 8.12 0.91 5.70
N VAL A 15 7.99 1.57 4.56
CA VAL A 15 7.62 2.98 4.47
C VAL A 15 6.21 3.21 5.01
N VAL A 16 5.27 2.36 4.63
CA VAL A 16 3.88 2.44 5.12
C VAL A 16 3.82 2.43 6.64
N ASN A 17 4.57 1.52 7.27
CA ASN A 17 4.58 1.38 8.72
C ASN A 17 5.26 2.55 9.44
N GLN A 18 5.99 3.39 8.73
CA GLN A 18 6.59 4.60 9.26
C GLN A 18 5.72 5.83 9.09
N CYS A 19 4.63 5.73 8.33
CA CYS A 19 3.74 6.85 8.07
C CYS A 19 2.90 7.18 9.31
N VAL A 20 2.58 8.47 9.45
CA VAL A 20 1.83 8.99 10.61
C VAL A 20 0.34 8.71 10.46
N GLY A 21 -0.21 8.92 9.25
CA GLY A 21 -1.64 8.81 9.00
C GLY A 21 -2.02 7.51 8.33
N ARG A 22 -3.30 7.41 7.98
CA ARG A 22 -3.81 6.24 7.28
C ARG A 22 -3.25 6.18 5.87
N ILE A 23 -2.96 4.97 5.43
CA ILE A 23 -2.59 4.70 4.04
C ILE A 23 -3.70 3.83 3.47
N ILE A 24 -4.50 4.39 2.58
CA ILE A 24 -5.69 3.73 2.05
C ILE A 24 -5.38 3.13 0.69
N VAL A 25 -5.62 1.83 0.54
CA VAL A 25 -5.59 1.16 -0.76
C VAL A 25 -7.00 1.16 -1.32
N VAL A 26 -7.16 1.68 -2.54
CA VAL A 26 -8.45 1.75 -3.21
C VAL A 26 -8.50 0.65 -4.27
N SER A 27 -9.44 -0.28 -4.12
CA SER A 27 -9.63 -1.38 -5.07
C SER A 27 -10.35 -0.89 -6.33
N PRO A 28 -10.27 -1.66 -7.45
CA PRO A 28 -11.00 -1.30 -8.68
C PRO A 28 -12.51 -1.19 -8.49
N ASP A 29 -13.08 -1.89 -7.51
CA ASP A 29 -14.51 -1.84 -7.18
C ASP A 29 -14.86 -0.65 -6.27
N GLY A 30 -13.88 0.18 -5.92
CA GLY A 30 -14.08 1.35 -5.06
C GLY A 30 -13.93 1.09 -3.57
N LYS A 31 -13.62 -0.13 -3.17
CA LYS A 31 -13.42 -0.47 -1.76
C LYS A 31 -12.12 0.16 -1.24
N ARG A 32 -12.21 0.79 -0.07
CA ARG A 32 -11.09 1.48 0.56
C ARG A 32 -10.66 0.73 1.81
N THR A 33 -9.36 0.47 1.94
CA THR A 33 -8.80 -0.29 3.06
C THR A 33 -7.56 0.40 3.60
N ASP A 34 -7.55 0.69 4.91
CA ASP A 34 -6.38 1.23 5.59
C ASP A 34 -5.39 0.08 5.83
N ILE A 35 -4.15 0.26 5.38
CA ILE A 35 -3.10 -0.77 5.50
C ILE A 35 -2.02 -0.40 6.50
N ASN A 36 -2.02 0.81 7.06
CA ASN A 36 -0.99 1.23 8.01
C ASN A 36 -1.16 0.46 9.32
N GLY A 37 -0.13 -0.33 9.69
CA GLY A 37 -0.16 -1.16 10.89
C GLY A 37 -1.06 -2.38 10.81
N ARG A 38 -1.63 -2.69 9.65
CA ARG A 38 -2.53 -3.82 9.45
C ARG A 38 -1.78 -5.03 8.90
N THR A 39 -1.15 -5.77 9.79
CA THR A 39 -0.26 -6.88 9.42
C THR A 39 -0.93 -7.92 8.52
N ALA A 40 -2.15 -8.32 8.83
CA ALA A 40 -2.86 -9.33 8.03
C ALA A 40 -3.10 -8.87 6.61
N ILE A 41 -3.47 -7.59 6.43
CA ILE A 41 -3.70 -7.03 5.10
C ILE A 41 -2.38 -6.88 4.35
N GLN A 42 -1.33 -6.48 5.04
CA GLN A 42 0.00 -6.36 4.45
C GLN A 42 0.52 -7.70 3.96
N HIS A 43 0.29 -8.78 4.72
CA HIS A 43 0.67 -10.13 4.29
C HIS A 43 -0.07 -10.55 3.03
N ARG A 44 -1.35 -10.21 2.93
CA ARG A 44 -2.13 -10.50 1.73
C ARG A 44 -1.60 -9.74 0.52
N LEU A 45 -1.21 -8.48 0.71
CA LEU A 45 -0.60 -7.69 -0.37
C LEU A 45 0.73 -8.29 -0.82
N GLN A 46 1.55 -8.77 0.11
CA GLN A 46 2.80 -9.45 -0.23
C GLN A 46 2.54 -10.70 -1.07
N LYS A 47 1.54 -11.48 -0.70
CA LYS A 47 1.16 -12.67 -1.45
C LYS A 47 0.72 -12.33 -2.86
N GLU A 48 -0.15 -11.33 -3.00
CA GLU A 48 -0.60 -10.87 -4.32
C GLU A 48 0.57 -10.37 -5.17
N TYR A 49 1.49 -9.65 -4.54
CA TYR A 49 2.69 -9.14 -5.21
C TYR A 49 3.53 -10.29 -5.79
N LEU A 50 3.77 -11.34 -5.00
CA LEU A 50 4.54 -12.50 -5.45
C LEU A 50 3.81 -13.27 -6.53
N GLU A 51 2.50 -13.46 -6.41
CA GLU A 51 1.68 -14.15 -7.39
C GLU A 51 1.62 -13.38 -8.72
N ASN A 52 1.79 -12.06 -8.67
CA ASN A 52 1.73 -11.20 -9.84
C ASN A 52 3.11 -10.89 -10.43
N GLY A 53 4.09 -11.74 -10.19
CA GLY A 53 5.43 -11.60 -10.78
C GLY A 53 6.26 -10.48 -10.16
N LYS A 54 6.10 -10.23 -8.86
CA LYS A 54 6.80 -9.19 -8.12
C LYS A 54 6.49 -7.78 -8.65
N CYS A 55 5.25 -7.57 -9.02
CA CYS A 55 4.77 -6.27 -9.51
C CYS A 55 3.30 -6.16 -9.15
N LEU A 56 2.92 -5.14 -8.37
CA LEU A 56 1.54 -4.97 -7.95
C LEU A 56 1.14 -3.51 -8.10
N PRO A 57 0.21 -3.18 -9.03
CA PRO A 57 -0.31 -1.83 -9.14
C PRO A 57 -1.31 -1.56 -8.02
N LEU A 58 -1.15 -0.44 -7.33
CA LEU A 58 -2.04 -0.02 -6.26
C LEU A 58 -2.45 1.43 -6.46
N THR A 59 -3.69 1.73 -6.08
CA THR A 59 -4.17 3.10 -5.97
C THR A 59 -4.20 3.45 -4.49
N LEU A 60 -3.53 4.54 -4.12
CA LEU A 60 -3.34 4.92 -2.72
C LEU A 60 -3.89 6.30 -2.42
N GLU A 61 -4.39 6.45 -1.18
CA GLU A 61 -4.76 7.75 -0.61
C GLU A 61 -4.04 7.92 0.72
N PHE A 62 -3.61 9.14 1.02
CA PHE A 62 -2.84 9.47 2.22
C PHE A 62 -3.57 10.54 3.01
N ASP A 63 -3.59 10.41 4.36
CA ASP A 63 -4.15 11.45 5.23
C ASP A 63 -3.28 12.70 5.26
N TYR A 64 -1.95 12.51 5.23
CA TYR A 64 -0.99 13.60 5.31
C TYR A 64 -0.09 13.63 4.09
N PRO A 65 0.07 14.81 3.44
CA PRO A 65 0.94 14.91 2.26
C PRO A 65 2.40 14.50 2.53
N THR A 66 2.89 14.67 3.76
CA THR A 66 4.25 14.29 4.13
C THR A 66 4.48 12.78 4.05
N ASP A 67 3.45 11.98 4.25
CA ASP A 67 3.56 10.51 4.18
C ASP A 67 3.86 10.04 2.76
N TYR A 68 3.46 10.82 1.76
CA TYR A 68 3.70 10.49 0.37
C TYR A 68 5.17 10.33 0.02
N PHE A 69 6.04 11.08 0.73
CA PHE A 69 7.47 11.08 0.47
C PHE A 69 8.27 10.26 1.50
N ALA A 70 7.58 9.57 2.36
CA ALA A 70 8.22 8.78 3.40
C ALA A 70 8.97 7.56 2.83
#